data_c0e286638994002ef6b19c7c529d6a6c
#
_entry.id   c0e286638994002ef6b19c7c529d6a6c
#
_cell.length_a   1.000
_cell.length_b   1.000
_cell.length_c   1.000
_cell.angle_alpha   90.00
_cell.angle_beta   90.00
_cell.angle_gamma   90.00
#
_symmetry.space_group_name_H-M   'P 1'
#
loop_
_entity.id
_entity.type
_entity.pdbx_description
1 polymer ?
#
loop_
_entity_poly.entity_id
_entity_poly.type
_entity_poly.pdbx_seq_one_letter_code
_entity_poly.pdbx_strand_id
1 'polypeptide(L)'
;MDESLRHQRDTALREIETLIERGCQIRAVGSVDATRAWQRDCAAAINQLSGGSKAHWLSRAYSEAFLVRSANGGVVVEAEAGEIVDRILDVLAQGAASLSGMDAVAAASTGAPPRPRRFEFVRNAQLRPVLELAFDDSRDAFDRGEFALALVLSCSVIESLLTDGLDAAVHTADDGGSGPSGGGGPLGGPRRGGPSGPPSFEQRIAEAEAAGIIRGGCARLPAVARAYHDLTDEAGELRAGVHVTEREARLAGQVLRVVMRDLDPGR
;
A
#
# COMPACT_ATOMS: atom_id res chain seq x y z
N MET A 1 13.74 18.00 -7.39
CA MET A 1 12.34 17.63 -7.03
C MET A 1 11.44 18.33 -8.03
N ASP A 2 10.61 17.57 -8.73
CA ASP A 2 9.83 18.03 -9.89
C ASP A 2 8.78 19.07 -9.44
N GLU A 3 8.66 20.19 -10.15
CA GLU A 3 7.72 21.29 -9.85
C GLU A 3 6.26 20.79 -9.83
N SER A 4 5.96 19.78 -10.65
CA SER A 4 4.68 19.08 -10.71
C SER A 4 4.34 18.38 -9.38
N LEU A 5 5.30 17.70 -8.76
CA LEU A 5 5.09 17.00 -7.47
C LEU A 5 4.85 17.97 -6.32
N ARG A 6 5.53 19.13 -6.33
CA ARG A 6 5.27 20.19 -5.33
C ARG A 6 3.88 20.75 -5.49
N HIS A 7 3.45 21.02 -6.71
CA HIS A 7 2.12 21.54 -6.98
C HIS A 7 1.01 20.56 -6.56
N GLN A 8 1.18 19.26 -6.84
CA GLN A 8 0.24 18.23 -6.41
C GLN A 8 0.15 18.15 -4.89
N ARG A 9 1.28 18.17 -4.20
CA ARG A 9 1.33 18.16 -2.74
C ARG A 9 0.65 19.39 -2.12
N ASP A 10 0.96 20.59 -2.63
CA ASP A 10 0.38 21.83 -2.12
C ASP A 10 -1.14 21.91 -2.37
N THR A 11 -1.60 21.26 -3.43
CA THR A 11 -3.03 21.09 -3.71
C THR A 11 -3.67 20.13 -2.70
N ALA A 12 -3.03 18.99 -2.43
CA ALA A 12 -3.47 18.03 -1.45
C ALA A 12 -3.52 18.60 -0.02
N LEU A 13 -2.51 19.37 0.37
CA LEU A 13 -2.49 20.06 1.66
C LEU A 13 -3.68 21.03 1.82
N ARG A 14 -3.94 21.87 0.82
CA ARG A 14 -5.08 22.79 0.85
C ARG A 14 -6.42 22.06 0.91
N GLU A 15 -6.55 20.93 0.23
CA GLU A 15 -7.76 20.11 0.30
C GLU A 15 -7.97 19.54 1.71
N ILE A 16 -6.92 18.99 2.34
CA ILE A 16 -6.99 18.49 3.72
C ILE A 16 -7.33 19.63 4.69
N GLU A 17 -6.69 20.80 4.59
CA GLU A 17 -6.96 21.96 5.45
C GLU A 17 -8.43 22.40 5.34
N THR A 18 -8.96 22.44 4.12
CA THR A 18 -10.37 22.75 3.89
C THR A 18 -11.31 21.72 4.54
N LEU A 19 -10.96 20.42 4.48
CA LEU A 19 -11.72 19.36 5.13
C LEU A 19 -11.66 19.48 6.66
N ILE A 20 -10.52 19.84 7.23
CA ILE A 20 -10.34 20.06 8.67
C ILE A 20 -11.23 21.25 9.12
N GLU A 21 -11.18 22.37 8.42
CA GLU A 21 -12.00 23.55 8.75
C GLU A 21 -13.51 23.22 8.73
N ARG A 22 -13.97 22.53 7.68
CA ARG A 22 -15.36 22.07 7.58
C ARG A 22 -15.73 21.10 8.70
N GLY A 23 -14.86 20.17 9.05
CA GLY A 23 -15.07 19.22 10.15
C GLY A 23 -15.22 19.93 11.49
N CYS A 24 -14.39 20.93 11.77
CA CYS A 24 -14.52 21.77 12.96
C CYS A 24 -15.85 22.52 13.03
N GLN A 25 -16.34 23.04 11.90
CA GLN A 25 -17.64 23.70 11.80
C GLN A 25 -18.79 22.72 12.04
N ILE A 26 -18.73 21.54 11.43
CA ILE A 26 -19.75 20.49 11.58
C ILE A 26 -19.81 20.01 13.03
N ARG A 27 -18.67 19.84 13.70
CA ARG A 27 -18.60 19.48 15.11
C ARG A 27 -19.34 20.50 15.98
N ALA A 28 -19.25 21.79 15.65
CA ALA A 28 -19.91 22.85 16.40
C ALA A 28 -21.44 22.90 16.15
N VAL A 29 -21.92 22.53 14.95
CA VAL A 29 -23.34 22.66 14.55
C VAL A 29 -24.11 21.36 14.77
N GLY A 30 -23.47 20.19 14.74
CA GLY A 30 -24.10 18.88 15.03
C GLY A 30 -25.09 18.38 13.97
N SER A 31 -25.02 18.83 12.72
CA SER A 31 -25.92 18.39 11.64
C SER A 31 -25.53 17.01 11.09
N VAL A 32 -26.41 16.02 11.20
CA VAL A 32 -26.20 14.65 10.74
C VAL A 32 -25.96 14.59 9.23
N ASP A 33 -26.73 15.31 8.42
CA ASP A 33 -26.60 15.28 6.97
C ASP A 33 -25.31 15.96 6.51
N ALA A 34 -24.92 17.06 7.16
CA ALA A 34 -23.64 17.73 6.89
C ALA A 34 -22.45 16.82 7.27
N THR A 35 -22.56 16.09 8.39
CA THR A 35 -21.54 15.11 8.82
C THR A 35 -21.37 14.02 7.79
N ARG A 36 -22.44 13.39 7.32
CA ARG A 36 -22.37 12.33 6.30
C ARG A 36 -21.82 12.82 4.96
N ALA A 37 -22.16 14.03 4.55
CA ALA A 37 -21.60 14.63 3.34
C ALA A 37 -20.09 14.85 3.48
N TRP A 38 -19.66 15.43 4.61
CA TRP A 38 -18.25 15.67 4.91
C TRP A 38 -17.45 14.37 5.02
N GLN A 39 -17.98 13.32 5.64
CA GLN A 39 -17.34 12.01 5.71
C GLN A 39 -17.08 11.42 4.31
N ARG A 40 -18.04 11.56 3.37
CA ARG A 40 -17.84 11.12 1.98
C ARG A 40 -16.75 11.91 1.28
N ASP A 41 -16.68 13.22 1.51
CA ASP A 41 -15.62 14.06 0.94
C ASP A 41 -14.25 13.68 1.52
N CYS A 42 -14.16 13.42 2.83
CA CYS A 42 -12.94 12.89 3.47
C CYS A 42 -12.52 11.54 2.88
N ALA A 43 -13.47 10.62 2.70
CA ALA A 43 -13.19 9.32 2.09
C ALA A 43 -12.64 9.47 0.67
N ALA A 44 -13.21 10.37 -0.14
CA ALA A 44 -12.74 10.64 -1.50
C ALA A 44 -11.32 11.21 -1.52
N ALA A 45 -11.04 12.22 -0.69
CA ALA A 45 -9.71 12.82 -0.58
C ALA A 45 -8.66 11.81 -0.09
N ILE A 46 -8.98 11.03 0.94
CA ILE A 46 -8.09 9.99 1.47
C ILE A 46 -7.84 8.89 0.42
N ASN A 47 -8.86 8.48 -0.32
CA ASN A 47 -8.70 7.51 -1.40
C ASN A 47 -7.77 8.04 -2.51
N GLN A 48 -7.89 9.31 -2.87
CA GLN A 48 -7.00 9.95 -3.84
C GLN A 48 -5.56 10.03 -3.32
N LEU A 49 -5.35 10.45 -2.05
CA LEU A 49 -4.04 10.56 -1.42
C LEU A 49 -3.35 9.21 -1.22
N SER A 50 -4.14 8.16 -0.98
CA SER A 50 -3.65 6.79 -0.83
C SER A 50 -3.42 6.07 -2.17
N GLY A 51 -3.68 6.73 -3.30
CA GLY A 51 -3.63 6.11 -4.63
C GLY A 51 -4.64 4.98 -4.80
N GLY A 52 -5.76 5.00 -4.05
CA GLY A 52 -6.76 3.93 -4.03
C GLY A 52 -6.37 2.71 -3.19
N SER A 53 -5.22 2.73 -2.54
CA SER A 53 -4.73 1.61 -1.73
C SER A 53 -5.40 1.57 -0.36
N LYS A 54 -6.17 0.52 -0.09
CA LYS A 54 -6.74 0.25 1.25
C LYS A 54 -5.67 -0.09 2.29
N ALA A 55 -4.50 -0.55 1.87
CA ALA A 55 -3.38 -0.86 2.75
C ALA A 55 -2.59 0.39 3.19
N HIS A 56 -2.83 1.53 2.57
CA HIS A 56 -2.19 2.78 2.94
C HIS A 56 -2.62 3.19 4.37
N TRP A 57 -1.64 3.60 5.20
CA TRP A 57 -1.89 3.93 6.60
C TRP A 57 -3.03 4.95 6.80
N LEU A 58 -3.14 5.94 5.91
CA LEU A 58 -4.19 6.96 5.97
C LEU A 58 -5.59 6.37 5.74
N SER A 59 -5.73 5.42 4.80
CA SER A 59 -7.00 4.71 4.54
C SER A 59 -7.39 3.83 5.72
N ARG A 60 -6.41 3.16 6.33
CA ARG A 60 -6.63 2.34 7.53
C ARG A 60 -7.04 3.21 8.72
N ALA A 61 -6.28 4.26 9.02
CA ALA A 61 -6.58 5.17 10.11
C ALA A 61 -7.98 5.81 9.96
N TYR A 62 -8.38 6.14 8.71
CA TYR A 62 -9.72 6.61 8.42
C TYR A 62 -10.79 5.56 8.70
N SER A 63 -10.58 4.31 8.30
CA SER A 63 -11.52 3.21 8.57
C SER A 63 -11.62 2.92 10.08
N GLU A 64 -10.51 2.97 10.79
CA GLU A 64 -10.45 2.78 12.25
C GLU A 64 -11.15 3.92 13.02
N ALA A 65 -11.29 5.12 12.44
CA ALA A 65 -11.97 6.24 13.07
C ALA A 65 -13.47 5.97 13.35
N PHE A 66 -14.08 5.04 12.62
CA PHE A 66 -15.49 4.66 12.80
C PHE A 66 -15.71 3.61 13.88
N LEU A 67 -14.67 2.95 14.36
CA LEU A 67 -14.75 1.77 15.21
C LEU A 67 -14.20 2.04 16.60
N VAL A 68 -14.94 1.64 17.65
CA VAL A 68 -14.48 1.67 19.04
C VAL A 68 -14.46 0.25 19.58
N ARG A 69 -13.37 -0.14 20.22
CA ARG A 69 -13.35 -1.37 21.02
C ARG A 69 -14.12 -1.12 22.32
N SER A 70 -15.16 -1.91 22.55
CA SER A 70 -15.90 -1.88 23.82
C SER A 70 -14.96 -2.19 24.99
N ALA A 71 -15.08 -1.44 26.09
CA ALA A 71 -14.30 -1.60 27.31
C ALA A 71 -14.39 -3.01 27.94
N ASN A 72 -15.36 -3.82 27.53
CA ASN A 72 -15.61 -5.18 28.04
C ASN A 72 -14.95 -6.30 27.22
N GLY A 73 -13.92 -5.97 26.45
CA GLY A 73 -13.01 -7.00 25.91
C GLY A 73 -13.56 -7.77 24.71
N GLY A 74 -13.73 -7.14 23.55
CA GLY A 74 -13.75 -7.89 22.30
C GLY A 74 -14.84 -7.57 21.28
N VAL A 75 -15.84 -6.77 21.58
CA VAL A 75 -16.84 -6.38 20.59
C VAL A 75 -16.47 -5.01 20.02
N VAL A 76 -16.25 -4.93 18.71
CA VAL A 76 -16.07 -3.68 18.00
C VAL A 76 -17.45 -3.06 17.80
N VAL A 77 -17.64 -1.85 18.25
CA VAL A 77 -18.92 -1.09 18.13
C VAL A 77 -18.63 0.17 17.32
N GLU A 78 -19.62 0.61 16.56
CA GLU A 78 -19.55 1.90 15.87
C GLU A 78 -19.42 3.03 16.91
N ALA A 79 -18.51 3.96 16.69
CA ALA A 79 -18.30 5.11 17.56
C ALA A 79 -19.49 6.08 17.47
N GLU A 80 -19.69 6.88 18.50
CA GLU A 80 -20.68 7.94 18.45
C GLU A 80 -20.33 9.00 17.39
N ALA A 81 -21.34 9.59 16.75
CA ALA A 81 -21.16 10.50 15.61
C ALA A 81 -20.18 11.66 15.90
N GLY A 82 -20.18 12.21 17.11
CA GLY A 82 -19.24 13.26 17.54
C GLY A 82 -17.80 12.74 17.65
N GLU A 83 -17.64 11.56 18.21
CA GLU A 83 -16.33 10.89 18.36
C GLU A 83 -15.75 10.52 17.01
N ILE A 84 -16.57 10.07 16.06
CA ILE A 84 -16.11 9.80 14.68
C ILE A 84 -15.55 11.07 14.03
N VAL A 85 -16.23 12.22 14.20
CA VAL A 85 -15.76 13.50 13.66
C VAL A 85 -14.40 13.87 14.25
N ASP A 86 -14.23 13.76 15.57
CA ASP A 86 -12.96 14.08 16.23
C ASP A 86 -11.82 13.17 15.73
N ARG A 87 -12.05 11.87 15.62
CA ARG A 87 -11.08 10.92 15.12
C ARG A 87 -10.70 11.15 13.66
N ILE A 88 -11.66 11.48 12.79
CA ILE A 88 -11.38 11.82 11.40
C ILE A 88 -10.54 13.10 11.32
N LEU A 89 -10.83 14.09 12.16
CA LEU A 89 -10.03 15.32 12.27
C LEU A 89 -8.57 15.01 12.66
N ASP A 90 -8.36 14.11 13.61
CA ASP A 90 -7.01 13.66 14.01
C ASP A 90 -6.28 12.98 12.85
N VAL A 91 -6.96 12.12 12.10
CA VAL A 91 -6.39 11.44 10.92
C VAL A 91 -6.00 12.45 9.84
N LEU A 92 -6.87 13.43 9.55
CA LEU A 92 -6.58 14.49 8.58
C LEU A 92 -5.40 15.36 9.05
N ALA A 93 -5.33 15.70 10.33
CA ALA A 93 -4.22 16.46 10.91
C ALA A 93 -2.88 15.69 10.78
N GLN A 94 -2.89 14.38 11.04
CA GLN A 94 -1.71 13.53 10.84
C GLN A 94 -1.32 13.46 9.35
N GLY A 95 -2.30 13.38 8.45
CA GLY A 95 -2.08 13.43 7.00
C GLY A 95 -1.43 14.73 6.56
N ALA A 96 -1.93 15.87 7.03
CA ALA A 96 -1.37 17.20 6.76
C ALA A 96 0.07 17.33 7.30
N ALA A 97 0.31 16.87 8.54
CA ALA A 97 1.64 16.87 9.15
C ALA A 97 2.64 16.01 8.36
N SER A 98 2.21 14.84 7.88
CA SER A 98 3.05 13.96 7.06
C SER A 98 3.43 14.62 5.73
N LEU A 99 2.48 15.25 5.05
CA LEU A 99 2.73 15.97 3.79
C LEU A 99 3.61 17.23 4.00
N SER A 100 3.41 17.94 5.10
CA SER A 100 4.24 19.11 5.47
C SER A 100 5.64 18.71 5.94
N GLY A 101 5.74 17.57 6.66
CA GLY A 101 7.00 17.03 7.15
C GLY A 101 7.94 16.56 6.02
N MET A 102 7.41 16.27 4.84
CA MET A 102 8.23 15.95 3.66
C MET A 102 9.15 17.10 3.25
N ASP A 103 8.78 18.37 3.50
CA ASP A 103 9.68 19.53 3.27
C ASP A 103 10.72 19.68 4.38
N ALA A 104 10.33 19.45 5.62
CA ALA A 104 11.26 19.51 6.75
C ALA A 104 12.33 18.40 6.63
N VAL A 105 11.96 17.22 6.16
CA VAL A 105 12.90 16.12 5.86
C VAL A 105 13.75 16.46 4.64
N ALA A 106 13.20 17.08 3.60
CA ALA A 106 13.96 17.55 2.45
C ALA A 106 14.93 18.70 2.80
N ALA A 107 14.55 19.60 3.72
CA ALA A 107 15.40 20.69 4.20
C ALA A 107 16.43 20.22 5.25
N ALA A 108 16.07 19.27 6.12
CA ALA A 108 16.97 18.67 7.10
C ALA A 108 17.98 17.70 6.48
N SER A 109 17.74 17.24 5.24
CA SER A 109 18.62 16.30 4.51
C SER A 109 19.94 16.92 4.07
N THR A 110 20.19 18.21 4.32
CA THR A 110 21.49 18.84 4.02
C THR A 110 22.62 18.42 4.97
N GLY A 111 22.35 17.61 5.99
CA GLY A 111 23.37 17.19 6.96
C GLY A 111 23.28 15.75 7.47
N ALA A 112 22.20 15.02 7.18
CA ALA A 112 22.10 13.59 7.51
C ALA A 112 22.53 12.75 6.31
N PRO A 113 23.25 11.61 6.51
CA PRO A 113 23.55 10.71 5.41
C PRO A 113 22.23 10.31 4.73
N PRO A 114 22.16 10.37 3.38
CA PRO A 114 20.94 10.00 2.67
C PRO A 114 20.54 8.60 3.10
N ARG A 115 19.29 8.43 3.55
CA ARG A 115 18.72 7.10 3.80
C ARG A 115 18.89 6.31 2.50
N PRO A 116 19.45 5.09 2.55
CA PRO A 116 19.59 4.28 1.35
C PRO A 116 18.21 4.12 0.71
N ARG A 117 18.05 4.66 -0.47
CA ARG A 117 16.81 4.56 -1.26
C ARG A 117 16.71 3.13 -1.77
N ARG A 118 16.03 2.28 -1.02
CA ARG A 118 15.98 0.83 -1.25
C ARG A 118 15.19 0.45 -2.49
N PHE A 119 14.24 1.29 -2.90
CA PHE A 119 13.29 1.02 -3.98
C PHE A 119 13.52 1.92 -5.22
N GLU A 120 14.75 2.38 -5.46
CA GLU A 120 15.06 3.18 -6.67
C GLU A 120 14.85 2.40 -7.97
N PHE A 121 14.98 1.07 -7.93
CA PHE A 121 14.75 0.18 -9.06
C PHE A 121 13.27 0.06 -9.45
N VAL A 122 12.33 0.41 -8.59
CA VAL A 122 10.88 0.40 -8.87
C VAL A 122 10.57 1.50 -9.87
N ARG A 123 9.92 1.14 -10.97
CA ARG A 123 9.63 2.09 -12.07
C ARG A 123 8.57 3.11 -11.69
N ASN A 124 7.51 2.65 -11.03
CA ASN A 124 6.48 3.56 -10.55
C ASN A 124 7.01 4.39 -9.36
N ALA A 125 7.42 5.62 -9.65
CA ALA A 125 7.97 6.52 -8.63
C ALA A 125 7.00 6.82 -7.48
N GLN A 126 5.68 6.71 -7.71
CA GLN A 126 4.66 6.93 -6.68
C GLN A 126 4.59 5.76 -5.68
N LEU A 127 4.97 4.54 -6.09
CA LEU A 127 5.03 3.39 -5.19
C LEU A 127 6.23 3.44 -4.23
N ARG A 128 7.32 4.07 -4.61
CA ARG A 128 8.58 4.07 -3.84
C ARG A 128 8.41 4.49 -2.38
N PRO A 129 7.78 5.63 -2.05
CA PRO A 129 7.60 6.04 -0.66
C PRO A 129 6.67 5.11 0.12
N VAL A 130 5.67 4.52 -0.55
CA VAL A 130 4.75 3.55 0.07
C VAL A 130 5.48 2.27 0.42
N LEU A 131 6.34 1.78 -0.48
CA LEU A 131 7.15 0.58 -0.27
C LEU A 131 8.21 0.79 0.83
N GLU A 132 8.85 1.96 0.89
CA GLU A 132 9.79 2.29 1.98
C GLU A 132 9.09 2.27 3.33
N LEU A 133 7.91 2.88 3.43
CA LEU A 133 7.12 2.90 4.67
C LEU A 133 6.69 1.49 5.06
N ALA A 134 6.06 0.75 4.14
CA ALA A 134 5.58 -0.60 4.42
C ALA A 134 6.73 -1.57 4.78
N PHE A 135 7.90 -1.39 4.20
CA PHE A 135 9.10 -2.15 4.54
C PHE A 135 9.57 -1.83 5.97
N ASP A 136 9.66 -0.55 6.33
CA ASP A 136 10.06 -0.14 7.67
C ASP A 136 9.01 -0.58 8.71
N ASP A 137 7.71 -0.40 8.43
CA ASP A 137 6.60 -0.88 9.27
C ASP A 137 6.64 -2.41 9.48
N SER A 138 6.99 -3.17 8.43
CA SER A 138 7.11 -4.64 8.56
C SER A 138 8.23 -5.05 9.52
N ARG A 139 9.32 -4.30 9.56
CA ARG A 139 10.43 -4.54 10.50
C ARG A 139 10.06 -4.13 11.91
N ASP A 140 9.45 -2.97 12.06
CA ASP A 140 9.00 -2.47 13.35
C ASP A 140 7.95 -3.40 13.97
N ALA A 141 7.02 -3.93 13.16
CA ALA A 141 6.04 -4.93 13.60
C ALA A 141 6.74 -6.23 14.04
N PHE A 142 7.75 -6.69 13.29
CA PHE A 142 8.54 -7.86 13.66
C PHE A 142 9.26 -7.66 14.99
N ASP A 143 9.90 -6.52 15.19
CA ASP A 143 10.65 -6.19 16.41
C ASP A 143 9.73 -6.04 17.63
N ARG A 144 8.45 -5.65 17.42
CA ARG A 144 7.40 -5.63 18.47
C ARG A 144 6.78 -6.99 18.75
N GLY A 145 7.13 -8.03 17.97
CA GLY A 145 6.51 -9.36 18.09
C GLY A 145 5.14 -9.49 17.42
N GLU A 146 4.73 -8.54 16.61
CA GLU A 146 3.49 -8.52 15.82
C GLU A 146 3.67 -9.32 14.53
N PHE A 147 3.93 -10.62 14.64
CA PHE A 147 4.40 -11.46 13.54
C PHE A 147 3.40 -11.57 12.39
N ALA A 148 2.10 -11.57 12.68
CA ALA A 148 1.07 -11.60 11.64
C ALA A 148 1.09 -10.30 10.79
N LEU A 149 1.20 -9.14 11.44
CA LEU A 149 1.32 -7.86 10.75
C LEU A 149 2.61 -7.78 9.94
N ALA A 150 3.74 -8.18 10.52
CA ALA A 150 5.04 -8.20 9.85
C ALA A 150 5.01 -9.06 8.58
N LEU A 151 4.35 -10.25 8.63
CA LEU A 151 4.19 -11.14 7.49
C LEU A 151 3.32 -10.50 6.40
N VAL A 152 2.14 -9.98 6.76
CA VAL A 152 1.21 -9.35 5.81
C VAL A 152 1.88 -8.17 5.11
N LEU A 153 2.55 -7.28 5.84
CA LEU A 153 3.26 -6.14 5.25
C LEU A 153 4.39 -6.59 4.33
N SER A 154 5.19 -7.60 4.73
CA SER A 154 6.24 -8.14 3.87
C SER A 154 5.69 -8.74 2.58
N CYS A 155 4.58 -9.49 2.64
CA CYS A 155 3.93 -10.08 1.46
C CYS A 155 3.30 -9.02 0.55
N SER A 156 2.69 -7.98 1.12
CA SER A 156 2.14 -6.84 0.36
C SER A 156 3.23 -6.09 -0.42
N VAL A 157 4.41 -5.90 0.19
CA VAL A 157 5.56 -5.29 -0.51
C VAL A 157 6.04 -6.21 -1.64
N ILE A 158 6.17 -7.53 -1.40
CA ILE A 158 6.55 -8.50 -2.44
C ILE A 158 5.57 -8.41 -3.62
N GLU A 159 4.27 -8.48 -3.34
CA GLU A 159 3.22 -8.45 -4.39
C GLU A 159 3.27 -7.15 -5.21
N SER A 160 3.46 -6.01 -4.56
CA SER A 160 3.60 -4.72 -5.24
C SER A 160 4.83 -4.67 -6.14
N LEU A 161 5.95 -5.21 -5.67
CA LEU A 161 7.19 -5.30 -6.45
C LEU A 161 7.05 -6.23 -7.67
N LEU A 162 6.39 -7.38 -7.50
CA LEU A 162 6.13 -8.31 -8.60
C LEU A 162 5.21 -7.69 -9.65
N THR A 163 4.19 -6.96 -9.22
CA THR A 163 3.26 -6.25 -10.11
C THR A 163 4.01 -5.20 -10.94
N ASP A 164 4.79 -4.33 -10.31
CA ASP A 164 5.58 -3.30 -11.01
C ASP A 164 6.59 -3.94 -12.00
N GLY A 165 7.22 -5.06 -11.61
CA GLY A 165 8.14 -5.80 -12.47
C GLY A 165 7.46 -6.45 -13.67
N LEU A 166 6.27 -7.05 -13.49
CA LEU A 166 5.50 -7.66 -14.57
C LEU A 166 4.97 -6.61 -15.55
N ASP A 167 4.42 -5.51 -15.04
CA ASP A 167 3.98 -4.38 -15.88
C ASP A 167 5.13 -3.82 -16.71
N ALA A 168 6.32 -3.75 -16.12
CA ALA A 168 7.52 -3.34 -16.81
C ALA A 168 7.92 -4.28 -17.96
N ALA A 169 7.80 -5.60 -17.76
CA ALA A 169 8.13 -6.60 -18.77
C ALA A 169 7.16 -6.55 -19.96
N VAL A 170 5.88 -6.32 -19.72
CA VAL A 170 4.86 -6.14 -20.78
C VAL A 170 5.18 -4.94 -21.65
N HIS A 171 5.51 -3.79 -21.07
CA HIS A 171 5.81 -2.55 -21.81
C HIS A 171 7.09 -2.67 -22.66
N THR A 172 8.10 -3.41 -22.19
CA THR A 172 9.33 -3.63 -22.98
C THR A 172 9.12 -4.58 -24.15
N ALA A 173 8.15 -5.50 -24.06
CA ALA A 173 7.82 -6.39 -25.18
C ALA A 173 7.07 -5.66 -26.32
N ASP A 174 6.24 -4.66 -25.98
CA ASP A 174 5.51 -3.86 -26.96
C ASP A 174 6.42 -2.85 -27.71
N ASP A 175 7.42 -2.26 -27.06
CA ASP A 175 8.37 -1.32 -27.70
C ASP A 175 9.39 -2.00 -28.61
N GLY A 176 9.62 -3.29 -28.46
CA GLY A 176 10.56 -4.08 -29.29
C GLY A 176 10.02 -4.55 -30.64
N GLY A 177 8.75 -4.30 -30.95
CA GLY A 177 8.00 -4.85 -32.07
C GLY A 177 8.01 -4.05 -33.39
N SER A 178 8.88 -3.06 -33.59
CA SER A 178 9.01 -2.33 -34.85
C SER A 178 10.07 -2.94 -35.79
N GLY A 179 9.88 -4.21 -36.15
CA GLY A 179 10.63 -4.86 -37.24
C GLY A 179 9.71 -5.07 -38.45
N PRO A 180 10.20 -4.94 -39.73
CA PRO A 180 9.32 -4.85 -40.88
C PRO A 180 8.64 -6.17 -41.22
N SER A 181 7.35 -6.07 -41.49
CA SER A 181 6.45 -6.98 -42.20
C SER A 181 7.12 -8.13 -42.99
N GLY A 182 6.72 -9.34 -42.67
CA GLY A 182 6.97 -10.49 -43.54
C GLY A 182 6.20 -11.73 -43.12
N GLY A 183 5.08 -12.03 -43.76
CA GLY A 183 4.59 -13.38 -43.94
C GLY A 183 3.49 -13.85 -43.00
N GLY A 184 2.26 -13.92 -43.53
CA GLY A 184 1.07 -14.44 -42.92
C GLY A 184 1.15 -15.87 -42.40
N GLY A 185 0.46 -16.09 -41.29
CA GLY A 185 0.06 -17.38 -40.80
C GLY A 185 -1.11 -17.22 -39.81
N PRO A 186 -2.34 -17.72 -40.14
CA PRO A 186 -3.48 -17.62 -39.27
C PRO A 186 -3.47 -18.81 -38.33
N LEU A 187 -2.87 -18.69 -37.15
CA LEU A 187 -3.11 -19.61 -36.04
C LEU A 187 -3.48 -18.80 -34.79
N GLY A 188 -4.72 -18.27 -34.84
CA GLY A 188 -5.43 -17.81 -33.66
C GLY A 188 -5.76 -19.01 -32.77
N GLY A 189 -4.85 -19.37 -31.87
CA GLY A 189 -5.17 -20.26 -30.76
C GLY A 189 -6.17 -19.55 -29.83
N PRO A 190 -7.21 -20.27 -29.33
CA PRO A 190 -8.15 -19.66 -28.41
C PRO A 190 -7.38 -19.22 -27.15
N ARG A 191 -7.39 -17.92 -26.86
CA ARG A 191 -7.03 -17.39 -25.54
C ARG A 191 -7.91 -18.16 -24.54
N ARG A 192 -7.32 -19.09 -23.81
CA ARG A 192 -8.00 -19.78 -22.71
C ARG A 192 -8.53 -18.68 -21.81
N GLY A 193 -9.87 -18.62 -21.66
CA GLY A 193 -10.54 -17.81 -20.68
C GLY A 193 -10.07 -18.23 -19.30
N GLY A 194 -9.11 -17.49 -18.78
CA GLY A 194 -8.71 -17.56 -17.37
C GLY A 194 -9.86 -17.06 -16.50
N PRO A 195 -9.92 -17.42 -15.24
CA PRO A 195 -10.93 -16.94 -14.31
C PRO A 195 -10.95 -15.42 -14.31
N SER A 196 -12.15 -14.83 -14.42
CA SER A 196 -12.40 -13.40 -14.57
C SER A 196 -12.16 -12.60 -13.27
N GLY A 197 -11.05 -12.83 -12.59
CA GLY A 197 -10.65 -12.12 -11.38
C GLY A 197 -9.20 -11.61 -11.47
N PRO A 198 -8.81 -10.67 -10.61
CA PRO A 198 -7.41 -10.28 -10.51
C PRO A 198 -6.55 -11.51 -10.19
N PRO A 199 -5.33 -11.62 -10.75
CA PRO A 199 -4.46 -12.75 -10.51
C PRO A 199 -4.14 -12.87 -9.01
N SER A 200 -4.13 -14.10 -8.49
CA SER A 200 -3.77 -14.36 -7.10
C SER A 200 -2.28 -14.09 -6.87
N PHE A 201 -1.89 -13.93 -5.61
CA PHE A 201 -0.47 -13.75 -5.24
C PHE A 201 0.41 -14.89 -5.77
N GLU A 202 -0.05 -16.15 -5.67
CA GLU A 202 0.67 -17.31 -6.24
C GLU A 202 0.80 -17.24 -7.77
N GLN A 203 -0.24 -16.79 -8.46
CA GLN A 203 -0.19 -16.61 -9.91
C GLN A 203 0.83 -15.54 -10.30
N ARG A 204 0.89 -14.41 -9.58
CA ARG A 204 1.89 -13.35 -9.82
C ARG A 204 3.32 -13.85 -9.59
N ILE A 205 3.54 -14.66 -8.56
CA ILE A 205 4.85 -15.30 -8.32
C ILE A 205 5.23 -16.19 -9.51
N ALA A 206 4.32 -17.06 -9.94
CA ALA A 206 4.59 -17.97 -11.06
C ALA A 206 4.83 -17.22 -12.38
N GLU A 207 4.08 -16.16 -12.65
CA GLU A 207 4.28 -15.30 -13.81
C GLU A 207 5.64 -14.58 -13.76
N ALA A 208 6.03 -14.04 -12.61
CA ALA A 208 7.31 -13.36 -12.44
C ALA A 208 8.51 -14.32 -12.55
N GLU A 209 8.39 -15.57 -12.07
CA GLU A 209 9.39 -16.64 -12.27
C GLU A 209 9.47 -17.05 -13.75
N ALA A 210 8.34 -17.24 -14.41
CA ALA A 210 8.27 -17.58 -15.82
C ALA A 210 8.85 -16.48 -16.73
N ALA A 211 8.63 -15.22 -16.36
CA ALA A 211 9.21 -14.06 -17.04
C ALA A 211 10.71 -13.82 -16.69
N GLY A 212 11.27 -14.60 -15.77
CA GLY A 212 12.67 -14.44 -15.34
C GLY A 212 12.94 -13.18 -14.50
N ILE A 213 11.89 -12.54 -13.98
CA ILE A 213 11.97 -11.34 -13.15
C ILE A 213 12.54 -11.68 -11.78
N ILE A 214 12.18 -12.84 -11.23
CA ILE A 214 12.69 -13.37 -9.97
C ILE A 214 13.27 -14.78 -10.17
N ARG A 215 14.19 -15.16 -9.28
CA ARG A 215 14.98 -16.42 -9.41
C ARG A 215 14.56 -17.50 -8.40
N GLY A 216 13.24 -17.71 -8.23
CA GLY A 216 12.71 -18.79 -7.38
C GLY A 216 12.82 -18.56 -5.87
N GLY A 217 13.14 -17.34 -5.42
CA GLY A 217 13.22 -17.00 -4.00
C GLY A 217 11.90 -17.19 -3.27
N CYS A 218 10.78 -16.99 -3.96
CA CYS A 218 9.43 -17.11 -3.41
C CYS A 218 9.02 -18.56 -3.09
N ALA A 219 9.73 -19.58 -3.61
CA ALA A 219 9.49 -20.97 -3.24
C ALA A 219 9.66 -21.24 -1.72
N ARG A 220 10.40 -20.37 -1.02
CA ARG A 220 10.63 -20.45 0.43
C ARG A 220 9.52 -19.80 1.27
N LEU A 221 8.54 -19.14 0.66
CA LEU A 221 7.41 -18.57 1.39
C LEU A 221 6.63 -19.68 2.09
N PRO A 222 6.33 -19.54 3.39
CA PRO A 222 5.46 -20.49 4.09
C PRO A 222 4.04 -20.44 3.54
N ALA A 223 3.27 -21.51 3.72
CA ALA A 223 1.90 -21.60 3.21
C ALA A 223 1.02 -20.43 3.66
N VAL A 224 1.15 -20.01 4.93
CA VAL A 224 0.41 -18.86 5.49
C VAL A 224 0.75 -17.55 4.76
N ALA A 225 1.98 -17.37 4.29
CA ALA A 225 2.37 -16.19 3.52
C ALA A 225 1.83 -16.20 2.09
N ARG A 226 1.62 -17.39 1.50
CA ARG A 226 1.01 -17.52 0.17
C ARG A 226 -0.47 -17.16 0.17
N ALA A 227 -1.14 -17.41 1.29
CA ALA A 227 -2.53 -17.08 1.54
C ALA A 227 -2.69 -15.81 2.40
N TYR A 228 -1.73 -14.87 2.35
CA TYR A 228 -1.71 -13.73 3.27
C TYR A 228 -2.94 -12.82 3.15
N HIS A 229 -3.59 -12.78 1.98
CA HIS A 229 -4.86 -12.07 1.80
C HIS A 229 -5.98 -12.62 2.69
N ASP A 230 -5.93 -13.92 3.02
CA ASP A 230 -6.90 -14.55 3.91
C ASP A 230 -6.68 -14.18 5.38
N LEU A 231 -5.53 -13.61 5.72
CA LEU A 231 -5.20 -13.15 7.07
C LEU A 231 -5.83 -11.81 7.41
N THR A 232 -6.28 -11.07 6.40
CA THR A 232 -6.95 -9.79 6.57
C THR A 232 -8.42 -9.92 6.17
N ASP A 233 -9.27 -9.09 6.77
CA ASP A 233 -10.66 -8.93 6.37
C ASP A 233 -10.81 -7.93 5.19
N GLU A 234 -12.05 -7.64 4.80
CA GLU A 234 -12.34 -6.69 3.72
C GLU A 234 -11.90 -5.24 4.05
N ALA A 235 -11.76 -4.91 5.33
CA ALA A 235 -11.22 -3.63 5.80
C ALA A 235 -9.69 -3.58 5.83
N GLY A 236 -9.02 -4.73 5.58
CA GLY A 236 -7.57 -4.87 5.64
C GLY A 236 -7.02 -5.07 7.06
N GLU A 237 -7.89 -5.34 8.04
CA GLU A 237 -7.50 -5.67 9.40
C GLU A 237 -7.15 -7.16 9.53
N LEU A 238 -6.22 -7.45 10.45
CA LEU A 238 -5.89 -8.84 10.78
C LEU A 238 -7.11 -9.54 11.38
N ARG A 239 -7.51 -10.66 10.80
CA ARG A 239 -8.61 -11.47 11.33
C ARG A 239 -8.29 -11.98 12.73
N ALA A 240 -9.29 -11.99 13.60
CA ALA A 240 -9.15 -12.51 14.95
C ALA A 240 -8.77 -14.01 14.92
N GLY A 241 -7.82 -14.41 15.75
CA GLY A 241 -7.38 -15.80 15.87
C GLY A 241 -6.35 -16.26 14.83
N VAL A 242 -5.84 -15.37 14.00
CA VAL A 242 -4.71 -15.68 13.11
C VAL A 242 -3.44 -15.86 13.94
N HIS A 243 -2.84 -17.03 13.84
CA HIS A 243 -1.56 -17.32 14.46
C HIS A 243 -0.47 -17.42 13.40
N VAL A 244 0.45 -16.46 13.42
CA VAL A 244 1.68 -16.47 12.61
C VAL A 244 2.86 -16.58 13.58
N THR A 245 3.74 -17.52 13.33
CA THR A 245 4.94 -17.71 14.15
C THR A 245 6.03 -16.72 13.75
N GLU A 246 6.94 -16.43 14.68
CA GLU A 246 8.14 -15.64 14.42
C GLU A 246 8.93 -16.18 13.21
N ARG A 247 9.03 -17.52 13.08
CA ARG A 247 9.73 -18.17 11.98
C ARG A 247 9.11 -17.85 10.62
N GLU A 248 7.79 -17.87 10.53
CA GLU A 248 7.06 -17.58 9.27
C GLU A 248 7.22 -16.12 8.88
N ALA A 249 7.06 -15.19 9.82
CA ALA A 249 7.29 -13.78 9.58
C ALA A 249 8.74 -13.47 9.17
N ARG A 250 9.71 -14.12 9.82
CA ARG A 250 11.13 -14.00 9.47
C ARG A 250 11.41 -14.51 8.07
N LEU A 251 10.81 -15.63 7.66
CA LEU A 251 10.95 -16.18 6.31
C LEU A 251 10.37 -15.23 5.27
N ALA A 252 9.18 -14.65 5.49
CA ALA A 252 8.60 -13.67 4.59
C ALA A 252 9.51 -12.45 4.40
N GLY A 253 10.05 -11.90 5.48
CA GLY A 253 11.01 -10.79 5.41
C GLY A 253 12.35 -11.16 4.75
N GLN A 254 12.79 -12.43 4.81
CA GLN A 254 13.97 -12.89 4.07
C GLN A 254 13.68 -13.00 2.57
N VAL A 255 12.53 -13.55 2.20
CA VAL A 255 12.09 -13.64 0.80
C VAL A 255 11.94 -12.25 0.20
N LEU A 256 11.35 -11.30 0.92
CA LEU A 256 11.27 -9.91 0.48
C LEU A 256 12.66 -9.36 0.08
N ARG A 257 13.67 -9.57 0.91
CA ARG A 257 15.05 -9.13 0.61
C ARG A 257 15.65 -9.83 -0.63
N VAL A 258 15.31 -11.10 -0.85
CA VAL A 258 15.73 -11.83 -2.05
C VAL A 258 15.05 -11.25 -3.29
N VAL A 259 13.75 -11.02 -3.25
CA VAL A 259 12.98 -10.40 -4.35
C VAL A 259 13.52 -9.00 -4.67
N MET A 260 13.75 -8.16 -3.67
CA MET A 260 14.37 -6.84 -3.87
C MET A 260 15.73 -6.92 -4.57
N ARG A 261 16.57 -7.90 -4.19
CA ARG A 261 17.88 -8.11 -4.83
C ARG A 261 17.75 -8.62 -6.26
N ASP A 262 16.77 -9.50 -6.54
CA ASP A 262 16.56 -10.02 -7.88
C ASP A 262 16.07 -8.94 -8.86
N LEU A 263 15.30 -7.96 -8.34
CA LEU A 263 14.75 -6.84 -9.10
C LEU A 263 15.70 -5.64 -9.21
N ASP A 264 16.71 -5.54 -8.36
CA ASP A 264 17.70 -4.46 -8.37
C ASP A 264 18.95 -4.89 -9.16
N PRO A 265 19.05 -4.57 -10.47
CA PRO A 265 20.17 -4.99 -11.31
C PRO A 265 21.50 -4.31 -10.96
N GLY A 266 21.47 -3.32 -10.07
CA GLY A 266 22.63 -2.53 -9.66
C GLY A 266 23.33 -3.05 -8.39
N ARG A 267 22.82 -4.12 -7.76
CA ARG A 267 23.38 -4.70 -6.52
C ARG A 267 23.93 -6.09 -6.69
#